data_1c6cd611f548045486443c373ab7670b
#
_entry.id   1c6cd611f548045486443c373ab7670b
#
_cell.length_a   1.000
_cell.length_b   1.000
_cell.length_c   1.000
_cell.angle_alpha   90.00
_cell.angle_beta   90.00
_cell.angle_gamma   90.00
#
_symmetry.space_group_name_H-M   'P 1'
#
loop_
_entity.id
_entity.type
_entity.pdbx_description
1 polymer ?
#
loop_
_entity_poly.entity_id
_entity_poly.type
_entity_poly.pdbx_seq_one_letter_code
_entity_poly.pdbx_strand_id
1 'polypeptide(L)'
;QFSSHFNHSNHFDHCLIVDDGAATGISMMAALSAAKTPLSGVAAMKIIAALPVASTEAAEVLKKNADEVVILHTDPYLEAVGVYYRQFEQVSWEKVKQLLESSYGTNKKIN
;
A
#
# COMPACT_ATOMS: atom_id res chain seq x y z
N GLN A 1 0.39 -6.48 -12.32
CA GLN A 1 0.91 -7.44 -11.34
C GLN A 1 0.02 -7.55 -10.11
N PHE A 2 -0.31 -6.42 -9.51
CA PHE A 2 -1.16 -6.44 -8.33
C PHE A 2 -2.56 -6.96 -8.62
N SER A 3 -3.11 -6.62 -9.78
CA SER A 3 -4.48 -7.02 -10.12
C SER A 3 -4.66 -8.53 -10.20
N SER A 4 -3.60 -9.30 -10.49
CA SER A 4 -3.69 -10.75 -10.59
C SER A 4 -3.92 -11.43 -9.24
N HIS A 5 -3.71 -10.72 -8.14
CA HIS A 5 -3.89 -11.26 -6.80
C HIS A 5 -5.21 -10.87 -6.15
N PHE A 6 -6.01 -10.07 -6.81
CA PHE A 6 -7.33 -9.69 -6.29
C PHE A 6 -8.37 -10.74 -6.65
N ASN A 7 -9.21 -11.07 -5.68
CA ASN A 7 -10.32 -11.97 -5.90
C ASN A 7 -11.54 -11.17 -6.34
N HIS A 8 -11.91 -11.32 -7.60
CA HIS A 8 -12.99 -10.54 -8.20
C HIS A 8 -14.38 -10.88 -7.67
N SER A 9 -14.54 -12.03 -7.02
CA SER A 9 -15.82 -12.44 -6.46
C SER A 9 -16.11 -11.84 -5.10
N ASN A 10 -15.11 -11.26 -4.44
CA ASN A 10 -15.27 -10.68 -3.11
C ASN A 10 -15.65 -9.20 -3.18
N HIS A 11 -16.52 -8.81 -2.26
CA HIS A 11 -16.89 -7.42 -2.06
C HIS A 11 -16.24 -6.89 -0.80
N PHE A 12 -15.58 -5.75 -0.91
CA PHE A 12 -14.90 -5.10 0.20
C PHE A 12 -15.43 -3.68 0.35
N ASP A 13 -15.72 -3.27 1.59
CA ASP A 13 -16.14 -1.91 1.87
C ASP A 13 -14.96 -0.95 1.92
N HIS A 14 -13.79 -1.45 2.27
CA HIS A 14 -12.59 -0.67 2.46
C HIS A 14 -11.39 -1.33 1.79
N CYS A 15 -10.49 -0.50 1.28
CA CYS A 15 -9.19 -0.94 0.79
C CYS A 15 -8.12 -0.20 1.60
N LEU A 16 -7.34 -0.95 2.36
CA LEU A 16 -6.25 -0.39 3.14
C LEU A 16 -4.94 -0.58 2.40
N ILE A 17 -4.28 0.53 2.08
CA ILE A 17 -2.99 0.54 1.42
C ILE A 17 -1.94 0.95 2.45
N VAL A 18 -0.97 0.07 2.68
CA VAL A 18 0.04 0.24 3.71
C VAL A 18 1.42 0.21 3.07
N ASP A 19 2.30 1.08 3.54
CA ASP A 19 3.69 1.09 3.12
C ASP A 19 4.56 1.46 4.34
N ASP A 20 5.87 1.31 4.20
CA ASP A 20 6.83 1.64 5.25
C ASP A 20 7.06 3.14 5.41
N GLY A 21 6.71 3.91 4.41
CA GLY A 21 6.80 5.35 4.42
C GLY A 21 6.78 5.93 3.01
N ALA A 22 6.66 7.24 2.91
CA ALA A 22 6.61 7.92 1.64
C ALA A 22 7.42 9.22 1.67
N ALA A 23 8.54 9.23 0.95
CA ALA A 23 9.32 10.45 0.75
C ALA A 23 8.74 11.27 -0.41
N THR A 24 8.43 10.62 -1.53
CA THR A 24 7.84 11.28 -2.69
C THR A 24 6.36 10.98 -2.88
N GLY A 25 5.90 9.86 -2.35
CA GLY A 25 4.53 9.41 -2.51
C GLY A 25 4.25 8.68 -3.83
N ILE A 26 5.25 8.49 -4.68
CA ILE A 26 5.06 7.90 -6.01
C ILE A 26 4.51 6.47 -5.93
N SER A 27 5.10 5.62 -5.09
CA SER A 27 4.67 4.23 -4.95
C SER A 27 3.23 4.14 -4.44
N MET A 28 2.91 4.94 -3.44
CA MET A 28 1.56 4.99 -2.88
C MET A 28 0.55 5.50 -3.89
N MET A 29 0.91 6.49 -4.68
CA MET A 29 0.05 7.02 -5.74
C MET A 29 -0.24 5.96 -6.80
N ALA A 30 0.75 5.17 -7.16
CA ALA A 30 0.56 4.06 -8.09
C ALA A 30 -0.43 3.03 -7.52
N ALA A 31 -0.28 2.69 -6.25
CA ALA A 31 -1.18 1.76 -5.58
C ALA A 31 -2.61 2.31 -5.47
N LEU A 32 -2.76 3.60 -5.16
CA LEU A 32 -4.06 4.25 -5.11
C LEU A 32 -4.75 4.23 -6.47
N SER A 33 -4.01 4.52 -7.53
CA SER A 33 -4.55 4.48 -8.89
C SER A 33 -5.00 3.07 -9.26
N ALA A 34 -4.23 2.07 -8.91
CA ALA A 34 -4.58 0.67 -9.17
C ALA A 34 -5.87 0.28 -8.42
N ALA A 35 -5.99 0.71 -7.17
CA ALA A 35 -7.17 0.41 -6.36
C ALA A 35 -8.45 1.07 -6.88
N LYS A 36 -8.33 2.22 -7.53
CA LYS A 36 -9.46 2.95 -8.10
C LYS A 36 -9.88 2.43 -9.47
N THR A 37 -9.07 1.61 -10.09
CA THR A 37 -9.33 1.14 -11.45
C THR A 37 -10.50 0.15 -11.46
N PRO A 38 -11.49 0.34 -12.35
CA PRO A 38 -12.63 -0.59 -12.44
C PRO A 38 -12.23 -2.04 -12.70
N LEU A 39 -11.07 -2.24 -13.31
CA LEU A 39 -10.56 -3.59 -13.61
C LEU A 39 -10.24 -4.40 -12.35
N SER A 40 -10.12 -3.76 -11.20
CA SER A 40 -9.92 -4.48 -9.96
C SER A 40 -11.17 -5.25 -9.53
N GLY A 41 -12.31 -4.99 -10.16
CA GLY A 41 -13.56 -5.64 -9.82
C GLY A 41 -14.19 -5.12 -8.52
N VAL A 42 -13.61 -4.08 -7.94
CA VAL A 42 -14.08 -3.53 -6.66
C VAL A 42 -14.41 -2.06 -6.87
N ALA A 43 -15.67 -1.80 -7.17
CA ALA A 43 -16.14 -0.44 -7.38
C ALA A 43 -16.56 0.21 -6.06
N ALA A 44 -16.42 1.53 -5.98
CA ALA A 44 -16.93 2.37 -4.89
C ALA A 44 -16.42 1.99 -3.50
N MET A 45 -15.19 1.48 -3.42
CA MET A 45 -14.55 1.13 -2.17
C MET A 45 -13.95 2.37 -1.51
N LYS A 46 -14.06 2.45 -0.19
CA LYS A 46 -13.34 3.46 0.56
C LYS A 46 -11.87 3.10 0.62
N ILE A 47 -11.01 4.01 0.23
CA ILE A 47 -9.57 3.79 0.18
C ILE A 47 -8.89 4.53 1.33
N ILE A 48 -8.13 3.77 2.12
CA ILE A 48 -7.40 4.29 3.27
C ILE A 48 -5.91 4.05 3.05
N ALA A 49 -5.12 5.10 3.14
CA ALA A 49 -3.66 4.99 3.08
C ALA A 49 -3.10 5.11 4.49
N ALA A 50 -2.22 4.19 4.87
CA ALA A 50 -1.63 4.17 6.21
C ALA A 50 -0.12 4.02 6.13
N LEU A 51 0.60 4.94 6.75
CA LEU A 51 2.05 5.02 6.76
C LEU A 51 2.58 5.41 8.13
N PRO A 52 3.70 4.83 8.58
CA PRO A 52 4.36 5.32 9.80
C PRO A 52 4.96 6.71 9.62
N VAL A 53 5.54 6.98 8.46
CA VAL A 53 6.22 8.24 8.20
C VAL A 53 6.02 8.69 6.75
N ALA A 54 5.88 9.99 6.55
CA ALA A 54 5.77 10.58 5.22
C ALA A 54 6.34 11.99 5.21
N SER A 55 6.80 12.44 4.05
CA SER A 55 7.12 13.85 3.88
C SER A 55 5.83 14.67 3.89
N THR A 56 5.95 15.96 4.14
CA THR A 56 4.80 16.86 4.10
C THR A 56 4.16 16.84 2.70
N GLU A 57 4.99 16.85 1.66
CA GLU A 57 4.50 16.84 0.28
C GLU A 57 3.75 15.54 -0.03
N ALA A 58 4.32 14.40 0.35
CA ALA A 58 3.68 13.10 0.13
C ALA A 58 2.35 13.02 0.90
N ALA A 59 2.32 13.52 2.13
CA ALA A 59 1.11 13.53 2.94
C ALA A 59 -0.01 14.32 2.25
N GLU A 60 0.30 15.48 1.70
CA GLU A 60 -0.69 16.31 1.01
C GLU A 60 -1.22 15.64 -0.26
N VAL A 61 -0.34 15.02 -1.03
CA VAL A 61 -0.73 14.31 -2.24
C VAL A 61 -1.65 13.15 -1.90
N LEU A 62 -1.33 12.39 -0.86
CA LEU A 62 -2.15 11.26 -0.43
C LEU A 62 -3.52 11.71 0.06
N LYS A 63 -3.58 12.79 0.82
CA LYS A 63 -4.85 13.32 1.33
C LYS A 63 -5.80 13.73 0.22
N LYS A 64 -5.28 14.15 -0.93
CA LYS A 64 -6.10 14.52 -2.08
C LYS A 64 -6.61 13.31 -2.86
N ASN A 65 -5.97 12.16 -2.69
CA ASN A 65 -6.23 11.00 -3.55
C ASN A 65 -6.78 9.77 -2.83
N ALA A 66 -6.75 9.76 -1.51
CA ALA A 66 -7.37 8.70 -0.70
C ALA A 66 -8.54 9.27 0.08
N ASP A 67 -9.46 8.42 0.46
CA ASP A 67 -10.60 8.85 1.28
C ASP A 67 -10.19 9.16 2.71
N GLU A 68 -9.18 8.44 3.20
CA GLU A 68 -8.64 8.65 4.53
C GLU A 68 -7.15 8.36 4.51
N VAL A 69 -6.37 9.15 5.25
CA VAL A 69 -4.93 8.96 5.37
C VAL A 69 -4.53 8.98 6.83
N VAL A 70 -3.81 7.94 7.24
CA VAL A 70 -3.27 7.81 8.59
C VAL A 70 -1.75 7.83 8.50
N ILE A 71 -1.12 8.87 9.04
CA ILE A 71 0.32 9.02 9.07
C ILE A 71 0.73 9.32 10.50
N LEU A 72 1.62 8.51 11.07
CA LEU A 72 2.03 8.67 12.45
C LEU A 72 3.00 9.82 12.63
N HIS A 73 3.86 10.06 11.66
CA HIS A 73 4.85 11.15 11.74
C HIS A 73 5.08 11.77 10.36
N THR A 74 4.98 13.07 10.28
CA THR A 74 5.24 13.82 9.05
C THR A 74 6.54 14.60 9.22
N ASP A 75 7.47 14.40 8.28
CA ASP A 75 8.78 15.06 8.31
C ASP A 75 8.95 15.88 7.02
N PRO A 76 9.00 17.22 7.12
CA PRO A 76 9.15 18.07 5.94
C PRO A 76 10.49 17.88 5.22
N TYR A 77 11.47 17.30 5.88
CA TYR A 77 12.80 17.09 5.31
C TYR A 77 13.10 15.63 5.00
N LEU A 78 12.08 14.79 4.94
CA LEU A 78 12.26 13.36 4.69
C LEU A 78 12.79 13.14 3.27
N GLU A 79 13.99 12.59 3.15
CA GLU A 79 14.59 12.22 1.87
C GLU A 79 14.54 10.73 1.63
N ALA A 80 14.68 9.95 2.69
CA ALA A 80 14.68 8.50 2.61
C ALA A 80 13.99 7.90 3.83
N VAL A 81 13.07 6.98 3.60
CA VAL A 81 12.29 6.32 4.64
C VAL A 81 13.16 5.52 5.59
N GLY A 82 14.23 4.90 5.07
CA GLY A 82 15.10 4.02 5.84
C GLY A 82 15.73 4.64 7.08
N VAL A 83 15.86 5.98 7.13
CA VAL A 83 16.45 6.65 8.29
C VAL A 83 15.61 6.49 9.57
N TYR A 84 14.34 6.16 9.44
CA TYR A 84 13.42 5.97 10.57
C TYR A 84 13.38 4.54 11.09
N TYR A 85 14.11 3.64 10.45
CA TYR A 85 14.10 2.23 10.81
C TYR A 85 15.48 1.78 11.30
N ARG A 86 15.52 0.96 12.33
CA ARG A 86 16.77 0.39 12.84
C ARG A 86 17.40 -0.54 11.83
N GLN A 87 16.57 -1.33 11.18
CA GLN A 87 16.98 -2.25 10.13
C GLN A 87 16.05 -2.03 8.96
N PHE A 88 16.61 -1.62 7.85
CA PHE A 88 15.84 -1.36 6.65
C PHE A 88 16.58 -1.96 5.47
N GLU A 89 16.26 -3.21 5.20
CA GLU A 89 16.85 -3.93 4.08
C GLU A 89 15.87 -3.96 2.92
N GLN A 90 16.43 -3.89 1.72
CA GLN A 90 15.66 -4.07 0.51
C GLN A 90 15.18 -5.51 0.44
N VAL A 91 13.89 -5.68 0.25
CA VAL A 91 13.31 -7.00 0.08
C VAL A 91 13.42 -7.40 -1.38
N SER A 92 14.01 -8.57 -1.64
CA SER A 92 14.16 -9.05 -3.01
C SER A 92 12.80 -9.43 -3.61
N TRP A 93 12.71 -9.38 -4.94
CA TRP A 93 11.51 -9.82 -5.63
C TRP A 93 11.15 -11.26 -5.29
N GLU A 94 12.15 -12.11 -5.15
CA GLU A 94 11.94 -13.52 -4.78
C GLU A 94 11.29 -13.65 -3.41
N LYS A 95 11.72 -12.83 -2.46
CA LYS A 95 11.13 -12.83 -1.13
C LYS A 95 9.68 -12.36 -1.16
N VAL A 96 9.41 -11.33 -1.92
CA VAL A 96 8.03 -10.84 -2.11
C VAL A 96 7.16 -11.95 -2.68
N LYS A 97 7.66 -12.65 -3.69
CA LYS A 97 6.96 -13.77 -4.30
C LYS A 97 6.64 -14.86 -3.30
N GLN A 98 7.63 -15.24 -2.49
CA GLN A 98 7.45 -16.26 -1.46
C GLN A 98 6.38 -15.85 -0.45
N LEU A 99 6.41 -14.62 0.00
CA LEU A 99 5.44 -14.12 0.96
C LEU A 99 4.02 -14.13 0.40
N LEU A 100 3.85 -13.73 -0.86
CA LEU A 100 2.55 -13.76 -1.52
C LEU A 100 2.05 -15.19 -1.69
N GLU A 101 2.89 -16.08 -2.17
CA GLU A 101 2.54 -17.48 -2.35
C GLU A 101 2.17 -18.15 -1.03
N SER A 102 2.94 -17.89 0.02
CA SER A 102 2.66 -18.43 1.34
C SER A 102 1.31 -17.99 1.87
N SER A 103 0.99 -16.72 1.71
CA SER A 103 -0.28 -16.16 2.16
C SER A 103 -1.47 -16.80 1.44
N TYR A 104 -1.44 -16.85 0.11
CA TYR A 104 -2.52 -17.42 -0.68
C TYR A 104 -2.52 -18.95 -0.63
N GLY A 105 -1.34 -19.56 -0.59
CA GLY A 105 -1.22 -21.01 -0.48
C GLY A 105 -1.78 -21.56 0.82
N THR A 106 -1.57 -20.87 1.92
CA THR A 106 -2.11 -21.25 3.23
C THR A 106 -3.63 -21.23 3.20
N ASN A 107 -4.23 -20.23 2.60
CA ASN A 107 -5.67 -20.15 2.47
C ASN A 107 -6.25 -21.31 1.65
N LYS A 108 -5.54 -21.70 0.61
CA LYS A 108 -5.96 -22.83 -0.22
C LYS A 108 -5.90 -24.15 0.52
N LYS A 109 -4.93 -24.31 1.41
CA LYS A 109 -4.79 -25.55 2.17
C LYS A 109 -5.86 -25.72 3.23
N ILE A 110 -6.34 -24.65 3.79
CA ILE A 110 -7.39 -24.68 4.81
C ILE A 110 -8.73 -25.08 4.19
N ASN A 111 -8.94 -24.73 2.97
CA ASN A 111 -10.17 -25.06 2.25
C ASN A 111 -10.04 -26.40 1.55
#